data_a97c926c86e7f88dcdc65ff6d6040bbd
#
_entry.id   a97c926c86e7f88dcdc65ff6d6040bbd
#
_cell.length_a   1.000
_cell.length_b   1.000
_cell.length_c   1.000
_cell.angle_alpha   90.00
_cell.angle_beta   90.00
_cell.angle_gamma   90.00
#
_symmetry.space_group_name_H-M   'P 1'
#
loop_
_entity.id
_entity.type
_entity.pdbx_description
1 polymer ?
#
loop_
_entity_poly.entity_id
_entity_poly.type
_entity_poly.pdbx_seq_one_letter_code
_entity_poly.pdbx_strand_id
1 'polypeptide(L)'
;MRFTLPLLLSLTLFGCSFGGFQPPPPHDHWRLHNADALFPDSDPDVLTKFLDRRKKDMSDCGMDFVTGESDEPEVNLCLEKKGWYLKGGPICEERTMWNRPICIQWRKKHSKPDAKPWGGSIRYYNFRLLNFSRNYLESFSI
;
A
#
# COMPACT_ATOMS: atom_id res chain seq x y z
N MET A 1 46.96 -0.24 -37.85
CA MET A 1 46.48 -0.13 -36.45
C MET A 1 45.47 1.02 -36.29
N ARG A 2 44.25 0.94 -36.86
CA ARG A 2 43.25 2.02 -36.84
C ARG A 2 41.80 1.52 -36.59
N PHE A 3 41.62 0.25 -36.17
CA PHE A 3 40.29 -0.34 -35.98
C PHE A 3 39.89 -0.65 -34.53
N THR A 4 40.71 -0.31 -33.55
CA THR A 4 40.45 -0.64 -32.14
C THR A 4 39.61 0.40 -31.42
N LEU A 5 39.54 1.65 -31.93
CA LEU A 5 38.80 2.75 -31.26
C LEU A 5 37.27 2.62 -31.36
N PRO A 6 36.65 2.20 -32.50
CA PRO A 6 35.22 2.05 -32.58
C PRO A 6 34.66 0.84 -31.79
N LEU A 7 35.49 -0.17 -31.54
CA LEU A 7 35.09 -1.35 -30.77
C LEU A 7 34.95 -1.05 -29.27
N LEU A 8 35.80 -0.18 -28.75
CA LEU A 8 35.74 0.27 -27.33
C LEU A 8 34.56 1.17 -27.08
N LEU A 9 34.11 1.98 -28.03
CA LEU A 9 33.00 2.88 -27.90
C LEU A 9 31.65 2.14 -27.91
N SER A 10 31.53 0.99 -28.58
CA SER A 10 30.33 0.19 -28.61
C SER A 10 30.08 -0.62 -27.33
N LEU A 11 31.12 -0.89 -26.54
CA LEU A 11 31.00 -1.60 -25.26
C LEU A 11 30.44 -0.73 -24.11
N THR A 12 30.55 0.59 -24.24
CA THR A 12 30.05 1.51 -23.20
C THR A 12 28.53 1.76 -23.28
N LEU A 13 27.88 1.41 -24.37
CA LEU A 13 26.45 1.60 -24.58
C LEU A 13 25.56 0.47 -24.02
N PHE A 14 26.15 -0.67 -23.65
CA PHE A 14 25.41 -1.79 -23.05
C PHE A 14 25.25 -1.70 -21.52
N GLY A 15 25.77 -0.65 -20.88
CA GLY A 15 25.89 -0.55 -19.42
C GLY A 15 24.67 -0.05 -18.66
N CYS A 16 23.54 0.26 -19.27
CA CYS A 16 22.39 0.87 -18.58
C CYS A 16 21.09 0.09 -18.67
N SER A 17 21.17 -1.25 -18.68
CA SER A 17 19.98 -2.08 -18.47
C SER A 17 19.91 -2.58 -17.02
N PHE A 18 20.03 -1.68 -16.06
CA PHE A 18 19.59 -1.94 -14.69
C PHE A 18 18.08 -1.99 -14.70
N GLY A 19 17.55 -3.20 -14.52
CA GLY A 19 16.15 -3.60 -14.52
C GLY A 19 15.19 -2.41 -14.42
N GLY A 20 14.51 -2.10 -15.53
CA GLY A 20 13.79 -0.85 -15.75
C GLY A 20 13.04 -0.35 -14.52
N PHE A 21 12.91 0.95 -14.40
CA PHE A 21 12.10 1.60 -13.36
C PHE A 21 10.73 0.93 -13.31
N GLN A 22 10.55 0.06 -12.33
CA GLN A 22 9.23 -0.49 -12.06
C GLN A 22 8.51 0.55 -11.19
N PRO A 23 7.40 1.11 -11.66
CA PRO A 23 6.60 1.96 -10.80
C PRO A 23 6.24 1.17 -9.55
N PRO A 24 6.25 1.79 -8.36
CA PRO A 24 5.83 1.13 -7.14
C PRO A 24 4.43 0.53 -7.36
N PRO A 25 4.12 -0.62 -6.75
CA PRO A 25 2.79 -1.20 -6.85
C PRO A 25 1.76 -0.14 -6.45
N PRO A 26 0.58 -0.14 -7.10
CA PRO A 26 -0.47 0.80 -6.74
C PRO A 26 -0.82 0.58 -5.26
N HIS A 27 -0.49 1.57 -4.43
CA HIS A 27 -0.90 1.59 -3.04
C HIS A 27 -2.38 1.95 -2.98
N ASP A 28 -3.15 1.22 -2.18
CA ASP A 28 -4.53 1.57 -1.90
C ASP A 28 -4.55 2.83 -1.05
N HIS A 29 -4.72 3.98 -1.70
CA HIS A 29 -4.72 5.25 -1.01
C HIS A 29 -6.06 5.53 -0.34
N TRP A 30 -6.00 5.99 0.89
CA TRP A 30 -7.14 6.48 1.63
C TRP A 30 -7.76 7.70 0.94
N ARG A 31 -9.07 7.67 0.77
CA ARG A 31 -9.90 8.73 0.21
C ARG A 31 -10.92 9.17 1.25
N LEU A 32 -11.25 10.45 1.28
CA LEU A 32 -12.25 10.99 2.18
C LEU A 32 -13.61 11.05 1.47
N HIS A 33 -14.65 10.56 2.14
CA HIS A 33 -16.02 10.75 1.67
C HIS A 33 -16.37 12.24 1.63
N ASN A 34 -17.09 12.65 0.58
CA ASN A 34 -17.51 14.05 0.37
C ASN A 34 -16.33 15.06 0.37
N ALA A 35 -15.14 14.62 -0.08
CA ALA A 35 -13.96 15.50 -0.12
C ALA A 35 -14.24 16.79 -0.88
N ASP A 36 -14.90 16.71 -2.05
CA ASP A 36 -15.22 17.88 -2.89
C ASP A 36 -16.13 18.88 -2.20
N ALA A 37 -17.05 18.41 -1.34
CA ALA A 37 -17.92 19.28 -0.55
C ALA A 37 -17.21 19.92 0.65
N LEU A 38 -16.28 19.17 1.26
CA LEU A 38 -15.52 19.64 2.43
C LEU A 38 -14.35 20.55 2.03
N PHE A 39 -13.81 20.32 0.84
CA PHE A 39 -12.62 20.97 0.31
C PHE A 39 -12.87 21.40 -1.14
N PRO A 40 -13.67 22.46 -1.36
CA PRO A 40 -14.02 22.91 -2.70
C PRO A 40 -12.80 23.53 -3.42
N ASP A 41 -12.67 23.25 -4.72
CA ASP A 41 -11.59 23.77 -5.57
C ASP A 41 -11.51 25.29 -5.60
N SER A 42 -12.56 25.99 -5.22
CA SER A 42 -12.59 27.46 -5.12
C SER A 42 -11.79 28.02 -3.94
N ASP A 43 -11.41 27.18 -2.99
CA ASP A 43 -10.59 27.59 -1.82
C ASP A 43 -9.11 27.55 -2.22
N PRO A 44 -8.38 28.68 -2.18
CA PRO A 44 -6.96 28.72 -2.52
C PRO A 44 -6.09 27.86 -1.61
N ASP A 45 -6.54 27.58 -0.39
CA ASP A 45 -5.82 26.78 0.61
C ASP A 45 -6.33 25.33 0.68
N VAL A 46 -7.13 24.89 -0.29
CA VAL A 46 -7.80 23.59 -0.30
C VAL A 46 -6.84 22.43 -0.05
N LEU A 47 -5.73 22.40 -0.74
CA LEU A 47 -4.73 21.33 -0.61
C LEU A 47 -4.13 21.28 0.80
N THR A 48 -3.74 22.43 1.35
CA THR A 48 -3.19 22.52 2.71
C THR A 48 -4.19 22.03 3.75
N LYS A 49 -5.43 22.49 3.68
CA LYS A 49 -6.50 22.07 4.58
C LYS A 49 -6.79 20.55 4.48
N PHE A 50 -6.80 20.00 3.27
CA PHE A 50 -6.97 18.56 3.05
C PHE A 50 -5.81 17.75 3.64
N LEU A 51 -4.56 18.18 3.41
CA LEU A 51 -3.38 17.51 3.94
C LEU A 51 -3.31 17.59 5.48
N ASP A 52 -3.67 18.72 6.07
CA ASP A 52 -3.74 18.88 7.53
C ASP A 52 -4.80 17.96 8.13
N ARG A 53 -5.97 17.87 7.51
CA ARG A 53 -7.02 16.93 7.91
C ARG A 53 -6.55 15.49 7.82
N ARG A 54 -5.90 15.10 6.72
CA ARG A 54 -5.35 13.76 6.54
C ARG A 54 -4.32 13.45 7.62
N LYS A 55 -3.35 14.32 7.81
CA LYS A 55 -2.30 14.17 8.82
C LYS A 55 -2.89 14.01 10.22
N LYS A 56 -3.85 14.87 10.58
CA LYS A 56 -4.51 14.82 11.87
C LYS A 56 -5.24 13.49 12.07
N ASP A 57 -6.09 13.09 11.14
CA ASP A 57 -6.92 11.89 11.27
C ASP A 57 -6.07 10.62 11.31
N MET A 58 -5.00 10.54 10.52
CA MET A 58 -4.07 9.42 10.55
C MET A 58 -3.32 9.34 11.87
N SER A 59 -2.77 10.45 12.35
CA SER A 59 -2.06 10.51 13.64
C SER A 59 -3.00 10.17 14.83
N ASP A 60 -4.22 10.68 14.83
CA ASP A 60 -5.21 10.38 15.85
C ASP A 60 -5.56 8.88 15.93
N CYS A 61 -5.48 8.17 14.80
CA CYS A 61 -5.71 6.72 14.71
C CYS A 61 -4.44 5.89 14.94
N GLY A 62 -3.28 6.52 15.11
CA GLY A 62 -2.00 5.82 15.26
C GLY A 62 -1.38 5.33 13.96
N MET A 63 -1.84 5.84 12.81
CA MET A 63 -1.27 5.56 11.50
C MET A 63 -0.14 6.54 11.18
N ASP A 64 0.94 6.02 10.58
CA ASP A 64 1.97 6.87 9.99
C ASP A 64 1.38 7.63 8.79
N PHE A 65 1.32 8.95 8.89
CA PHE A 65 0.74 9.79 7.84
C PHE A 65 1.61 9.92 6.59
N VAL A 66 2.90 9.52 6.67
CA VAL A 66 3.83 9.53 5.53
C VAL A 66 3.59 8.32 4.65
N THR A 67 3.55 7.12 5.22
CA THR A 67 3.26 5.89 4.49
C THR A 67 1.77 5.77 4.20
N GLY A 68 0.91 6.15 5.14
CA GLY A 68 -0.54 6.00 5.04
C GLY A 68 -0.99 4.54 5.07
N GLU A 69 -0.18 3.67 5.67
CA GLU A 69 -0.42 2.24 5.74
C GLU A 69 -0.34 1.73 7.18
N SER A 70 -1.10 0.71 7.49
CA SER A 70 -1.03 -0.01 8.75
C SER A 70 -1.48 -1.46 8.57
N ASP A 71 -0.75 -2.38 9.17
CA ASP A 71 -1.10 -3.81 9.24
C ASP A 71 -2.09 -4.11 10.38
N GLU A 72 -2.50 -3.09 11.14
CA GLU A 72 -3.42 -3.23 12.27
C GLU A 72 -4.84 -2.84 11.87
N PRO A 73 -5.80 -3.79 11.92
CA PRO A 73 -7.17 -3.52 11.51
C PRO A 73 -7.86 -2.45 12.40
N GLU A 74 -7.48 -2.33 13.66
CA GLU A 74 -7.99 -1.31 14.58
C GLU A 74 -7.68 0.11 14.12
N VAL A 75 -6.44 0.33 13.68
CA VAL A 75 -5.97 1.62 13.12
C VAL A 75 -6.75 1.95 11.85
N ASN A 76 -6.89 0.98 10.96
CA ASN A 76 -7.60 1.15 9.69
C ASN A 76 -9.10 1.39 9.91
N LEU A 77 -9.75 0.64 10.81
CA LEU A 77 -11.15 0.85 11.19
C LEU A 77 -11.39 2.22 11.86
N CYS A 78 -10.39 2.74 12.59
CA CYS A 78 -10.47 4.09 13.13
C CYS A 78 -10.57 5.12 12.01
N LEU A 79 -9.79 4.98 10.94
CA LEU A 79 -9.88 5.87 9.77
C LEU A 79 -11.22 5.77 9.06
N GLU A 80 -11.76 4.56 8.87
CA GLU A 80 -13.09 4.37 8.29
C GLU A 80 -14.17 5.11 9.10
N LYS A 81 -14.10 5.05 10.43
CA LYS A 81 -15.01 5.81 11.31
C LYS A 81 -14.89 7.33 11.16
N LYS A 82 -13.72 7.83 10.76
CA LYS A 82 -13.50 9.26 10.46
C LYS A 82 -13.92 9.66 9.04
N GLY A 83 -14.48 8.73 8.27
CA GLY A 83 -15.00 8.97 6.92
C GLY A 83 -13.98 8.73 5.80
N TRP A 84 -12.85 8.10 6.09
CA TRP A 84 -11.90 7.67 5.07
C TRP A 84 -12.29 6.29 4.55
N TYR A 85 -11.95 6.00 3.29
CA TYR A 85 -12.21 4.70 2.66
C TYR A 85 -11.13 4.32 1.67
N LEU A 86 -10.97 3.02 1.42
CA LEU A 86 -10.13 2.46 0.36
C LEU A 86 -10.98 2.14 -0.87
N LYS A 87 -10.43 2.36 -2.06
CA LYS A 87 -11.17 2.17 -3.32
C LYS A 87 -11.64 0.73 -3.54
N GLY A 88 -10.91 -0.25 -2.99
CA GLY A 88 -11.24 -1.67 -3.14
C GLY A 88 -12.45 -2.11 -2.31
N GLY A 89 -12.71 -1.44 -1.19
CA GLY A 89 -13.80 -1.77 -0.27
C GLY A 89 -13.41 -1.58 1.20
N PRO A 90 -14.25 -2.06 2.12
CA PRO A 90 -13.97 -1.97 3.55
C PRO A 90 -12.69 -2.73 3.93
N ILE A 91 -11.97 -2.20 4.92
CA ILE A 91 -10.69 -2.80 5.36
C ILE A 91 -10.87 -4.24 5.86
N CYS A 92 -11.96 -4.55 6.52
CA CYS A 92 -12.23 -5.89 7.01
C CYS A 92 -12.62 -6.91 5.91
N GLU A 93 -12.79 -6.46 4.69
CA GLU A 93 -12.93 -7.29 3.49
C GLU A 93 -11.64 -7.33 2.65
N GLU A 94 -10.61 -6.58 3.05
CA GLU A 94 -9.29 -6.66 2.44
C GLU A 94 -8.63 -8.02 2.79
N ARG A 95 -7.92 -8.61 1.83
CA ARG A 95 -7.39 -9.98 1.92
C ARG A 95 -6.42 -10.19 3.09
N THR A 96 -5.56 -9.22 3.38
CA THR A 96 -4.57 -9.31 4.48
C THR A 96 -5.24 -9.20 5.85
N MET A 97 -6.37 -8.48 5.93
CA MET A 97 -7.15 -8.28 7.15
C MET A 97 -8.23 -9.34 7.36
N TRP A 98 -8.53 -10.13 6.31
CA TRP A 98 -9.67 -11.07 6.29
C TRP A 98 -9.75 -12.00 7.49
N ASN A 99 -8.62 -12.58 7.90
CA ASN A 99 -8.57 -13.55 8.99
C ASN A 99 -8.30 -12.92 10.37
N ARG A 100 -8.26 -11.60 10.48
CA ARG A 100 -8.07 -10.94 11.77
C ARG A 100 -9.34 -11.06 12.62
N PRO A 101 -9.24 -11.37 13.94
CA PRO A 101 -10.41 -11.63 14.79
C PRO A 101 -11.45 -10.50 14.79
N ILE A 102 -10.98 -9.25 14.86
CA ILE A 102 -11.86 -8.08 14.83
C ILE A 102 -12.60 -7.96 13.49
N CYS A 103 -11.93 -8.28 12.38
CA CYS A 103 -12.54 -8.24 11.05
C CYS A 103 -13.53 -9.37 10.82
N ILE A 104 -13.29 -10.56 11.38
CA ILE A 104 -14.28 -11.65 11.38
C ILE A 104 -15.58 -11.20 12.08
N GLN A 105 -15.44 -10.56 13.25
CA GLN A 105 -16.61 -10.04 13.99
C GLN A 105 -17.30 -8.88 13.26
N TRP A 106 -16.52 -7.98 12.67
CA TRP A 106 -17.04 -6.86 11.90
C TRP A 106 -17.86 -7.34 10.69
N ARG A 107 -17.34 -8.31 9.92
CA ARG A 107 -18.05 -8.85 8.75
C ARG A 107 -19.37 -9.52 9.08
N LYS A 108 -19.50 -10.20 10.21
CA LYS A 108 -20.77 -10.80 10.65
C LYS A 108 -21.91 -9.78 10.73
N LYS A 109 -21.58 -8.50 10.95
CA LYS A 109 -22.56 -7.43 11.13
C LYS A 109 -22.74 -6.54 9.89
N HIS A 110 -21.72 -6.43 9.05
CA HIS A 110 -21.66 -5.38 8.03
C HIS A 110 -21.49 -5.91 6.61
N SER A 111 -20.88 -7.09 6.43
CA SER A 111 -20.66 -7.62 5.10
C SER A 111 -21.86 -8.38 4.55
N LYS A 112 -21.95 -8.42 3.22
CA LYS A 112 -22.91 -9.28 2.53
C LYS A 112 -22.54 -10.75 2.72
N PRO A 113 -23.51 -11.69 2.67
CA PRO A 113 -23.24 -13.12 2.86
C PRO A 113 -22.26 -13.72 1.83
N ASP A 114 -22.19 -13.13 0.64
CA ASP A 114 -21.34 -13.53 -0.48
C ASP A 114 -20.07 -12.67 -0.62
N ALA A 115 -19.75 -11.84 0.38
CA ALA A 115 -18.57 -11.00 0.36
C ALA A 115 -17.29 -11.83 0.16
N LYS A 116 -16.43 -11.35 -0.75
CA LYS A 116 -15.14 -11.97 -1.06
C LYS A 116 -14.01 -11.03 -0.74
N PRO A 117 -12.84 -11.55 -0.34
CA PRO A 117 -11.69 -10.70 -0.08
C PRO A 117 -11.27 -9.92 -1.33
N TRP A 118 -11.11 -8.61 -1.19
CA TRP A 118 -10.52 -7.75 -2.21
C TRP A 118 -9.05 -7.45 -1.91
N GLY A 119 -8.32 -6.81 -2.83
CA GLY A 119 -6.92 -6.45 -2.65
C GLY A 119 -5.97 -7.64 -2.57
N GLY A 120 -4.72 -7.35 -2.21
CA GLY A 120 -3.69 -8.37 -2.04
C GLY A 120 -3.28 -9.03 -3.36
N SER A 121 -2.39 -8.41 -4.11
CA SER A 121 -1.75 -9.11 -5.23
C SER A 121 -0.96 -10.30 -4.68
N ILE A 122 -1.16 -11.49 -5.24
CA ILE A 122 -0.47 -12.75 -4.90
C ILE A 122 1.08 -12.61 -4.88
N ARG A 123 1.63 -11.58 -5.51
CA ARG A 123 3.08 -11.31 -5.55
C ARG A 123 3.67 -10.92 -4.18
N TYR A 124 2.91 -10.31 -3.28
CA TYR A 124 3.43 -9.86 -1.97
C TYR A 124 3.64 -11.04 -1.00
N TYR A 125 2.77 -12.05 -1.06
CA TYR A 125 2.87 -13.24 -0.20
C TYR A 125 4.06 -14.13 -0.55
N ASN A 126 4.37 -14.29 -1.85
CA ASN A 126 5.49 -15.13 -2.27
C ASN A 126 6.85 -14.58 -1.86
N PHE A 127 7.02 -13.26 -1.79
CA PHE A 127 8.29 -12.66 -1.39
C PHE A 127 8.55 -12.82 0.14
N ARG A 128 7.52 -12.71 0.95
CA ARG A 128 7.66 -12.88 2.41
C ARG A 128 7.85 -14.35 2.82
N LEU A 129 7.17 -15.27 2.17
CA LEU A 129 7.32 -16.72 2.41
C LEU A 129 8.69 -17.23 1.93
N LEU A 130 9.21 -16.75 0.81
CA LEU A 130 10.53 -17.13 0.30
C LEU A 130 11.66 -16.64 1.21
N ASN A 131 11.55 -15.44 1.78
CA ASN A 131 12.52 -14.93 2.75
C ASN A 131 12.43 -15.63 4.10
N PHE A 132 11.24 -16.01 4.55
CA PHE A 132 11.07 -16.79 5.80
C PHE A 132 11.66 -18.19 5.67
N SER A 133 11.43 -18.86 4.55
CA SER A 133 11.99 -20.20 4.28
C SER A 133 13.52 -20.19 4.15
N ARG A 134 14.10 -19.13 3.56
CA ARG A 134 15.55 -18.99 3.41
C ARG A 134 16.24 -18.82 4.77
N ASN A 135 15.71 -17.97 5.65
CA ASN A 135 16.27 -17.75 6.99
C ASN A 135 16.13 -18.97 7.92
N TYR A 136 15.13 -19.83 7.67
CA TYR A 136 14.91 -21.04 8.48
C TYR A 136 15.88 -22.15 8.10
N LEU A 137 16.30 -22.24 6.84
CA LEU A 137 17.26 -23.26 6.37
C LEU A 137 18.71 -22.93 6.74
N GLU A 138 19.07 -21.65 6.87
CA GLU A 138 20.43 -21.27 7.31
C GLU A 138 20.67 -21.49 8.80
N SER A 139 19.61 -21.64 9.61
CA SER A 139 19.73 -21.92 11.07
C SER A 139 20.00 -23.38 11.42
N PHE A 140 19.96 -24.30 10.45
CA PHE A 140 20.16 -25.75 10.66
C PHE A 140 21.45 -26.31 10.03
N SER A 141 22.36 -25.46 9.55
CA SER A 141 23.68 -25.88 9.06
C SER A 141 24.78 -25.51 10.05
N ILE A 142 24.83 -26.23 11.17
CA ILE A 142 26.03 -26.37 12.02
C ILE A 142 26.17 -27.86 12.37
#